data_fdb81340e72c23fa06fa74e0438252fd
#
_entry.id   fdb81340e72c23fa06fa74e0438252fd
#
_cell.length_a   1.000
_cell.length_b   1.000
_cell.length_c   1.000
_cell.angle_alpha   90.00
_cell.angle_beta   90.00
_cell.angle_gamma   90.00
#
_symmetry.space_group_name_H-M   'P 1'
#
loop_
_entity.id
_entity.type
_entity.pdbx_description
1 polymer ?
#
loop_
_entity_poly.entity_id
_entity_poly.type
_entity_poly.pdbx_seq_one_letter_code
_entity_poly.pdbx_strand_id
1 'polypeptide(L)'
;LVVGVGCILLAWRYRMPITIAWSTPGVALLAATGAVDGGWPAVVGGFLVSAALILCTALFPPLGALIARIPPSIAQAMLAGVLLPLCVAPFVGLVGDPWGVAPVLIVWLVASRLLPRWAVPLAFVAAIVVVAVELARTGVDADAASLLPRLEFTVPTLTVGSVVGIALPLFVVTMASQNVPGVAVMRSLGYTIPWRPAML
;
A
#
# COMPACT_ATOMS: atom_id res chain seq x y z
N LEU A 1 10.95 9.03 3.97
CA LEU A 1 11.17 10.35 4.58
C LEU A 1 9.83 11.07 4.83
N VAL A 2 9.00 11.31 3.81
CA VAL A 2 7.70 12.03 3.91
C VAL A 2 6.77 11.38 4.94
N VAL A 3 6.59 10.05 4.89
CA VAL A 3 5.74 9.31 5.85
C VAL A 3 6.26 9.46 7.28
N GLY A 4 7.57 9.32 7.51
CA GLY A 4 8.16 9.46 8.85
C GLY A 4 7.99 10.87 9.42
N VAL A 5 8.27 11.90 8.61
CA VAL A 5 8.06 13.30 9.01
C VAL A 5 6.58 13.56 9.30
N GLY A 6 5.67 13.08 8.45
CA GLY A 6 4.24 13.21 8.66
C GLY A 6 3.76 12.53 9.97
N CYS A 7 4.23 11.32 10.27
CA CYS A 7 3.93 10.64 11.53
C CYS A 7 4.39 11.46 12.76
N ILE A 8 5.62 12.00 12.72
CA ILE A 8 6.17 12.80 13.82
C ILE A 8 5.35 14.08 14.00
N LEU A 9 5.08 14.80 12.91
CA LEU A 9 4.31 16.06 12.97
C LEU A 9 2.90 15.84 13.51
N LEU A 10 2.19 14.80 13.05
CA LEU A 10 0.84 14.51 13.53
C LEU A 10 0.84 14.03 14.99
N ALA A 11 1.75 13.13 15.35
CA ALA A 11 1.87 12.65 16.72
C ALA A 11 2.19 13.81 17.68
N TRP A 12 3.07 14.71 17.28
CA TRP A 12 3.41 15.89 18.08
C TRP A 12 2.26 16.90 18.17
N ARG A 13 1.60 17.18 17.02
CA ARG A 13 0.50 18.17 16.95
C ARG A 13 -0.74 17.74 17.73
N TYR A 14 -1.09 16.45 17.65
CA TYR A 14 -2.32 15.92 18.28
C TYR A 14 -2.04 15.21 19.61
N ARG A 15 -0.77 15.00 19.98
CA ARG A 15 -0.35 14.23 21.18
C ARG A 15 -1.00 12.86 21.25
N MET A 16 -1.14 12.21 20.09
CA MET A 16 -1.71 10.88 19.92
C MET A 16 -0.77 10.04 19.05
N PRO A 17 -0.73 8.72 19.21
CA PRO A 17 0.12 7.83 18.40
C PRO A 17 -0.48 7.64 17.00
N ILE A 18 -0.60 8.74 16.22
CA ILE A 18 -1.10 8.69 14.85
C ILE A 18 0.03 8.26 13.93
N THR A 19 -0.20 7.20 13.18
CA THR A 19 0.74 6.71 12.17
C THR A 19 0.15 6.91 10.78
N ILE A 20 0.96 7.44 9.87
CA ILE A 20 0.66 7.47 8.44
C ILE A 20 1.37 6.28 7.82
N ALA A 21 0.71 5.56 6.94
CA ALA A 21 1.31 4.52 6.13
C ALA A 21 0.82 4.64 4.69
N TRP A 22 1.61 4.13 3.77
CA TRP A 22 1.11 3.95 2.40
C TRP A 22 -0.03 2.92 2.39
N SER A 23 -0.92 3.05 1.41
CA SER A 23 -2.01 2.10 1.24
C SER A 23 -1.47 0.80 0.61
N THR A 24 -1.25 -0.23 1.42
CA THR A 24 -0.88 -1.57 0.91
C THR A 24 -1.91 -2.08 -0.11
N PRO A 25 -3.23 -1.95 0.11
CA PRO A 25 -4.22 -2.27 -0.90
C PRO A 25 -4.11 -1.41 -2.15
N GLY A 26 -3.68 -0.16 -2.02
CA GLY A 26 -3.44 0.73 -3.16
C GLY A 26 -2.31 0.26 -4.05
N VAL A 27 -1.20 -0.18 -3.47
CA VAL A 27 -0.07 -0.77 -4.22
C VAL A 27 -0.51 -2.06 -4.91
N ALA A 28 -1.28 -2.90 -4.22
CA ALA A 28 -1.84 -4.12 -4.78
C ALA A 28 -2.77 -3.84 -5.97
N LEU A 29 -3.63 -2.83 -5.85
CA LEU A 29 -4.51 -2.38 -6.92
C LEU A 29 -3.71 -1.94 -8.14
N LEU A 30 -2.66 -1.15 -7.96
CA LEU A 30 -1.78 -0.72 -9.06
C LEU A 30 -1.10 -1.90 -9.75
N ALA A 31 -0.57 -2.84 -8.98
CA ALA A 31 0.05 -4.04 -9.53
C ALA A 31 -0.94 -4.90 -10.33
N ALA A 32 -2.22 -4.95 -9.89
CA ALA A 32 -3.26 -5.70 -10.56
C ALA A 32 -3.85 -4.99 -11.79
N THR A 33 -3.86 -3.65 -11.81
CA THR A 33 -4.48 -2.86 -12.88
C THR A 33 -3.63 -2.87 -14.17
N GLY A 34 -2.32 -3.14 -14.04
CA GLY A 34 -1.42 -3.17 -15.20
C GLY A 34 -1.24 -1.79 -15.84
N ALA A 35 -1.08 -1.77 -17.17
CA ALA A 35 -0.93 -0.52 -17.91
C ALA A 35 -2.26 0.23 -17.99
N VAL A 36 -2.29 1.45 -17.46
CA VAL A 36 -3.47 2.34 -17.49
C VAL A 36 -3.37 3.24 -18.72
N ASP A 37 -4.49 3.44 -19.39
CA ASP A 37 -4.60 4.41 -20.50
C ASP A 37 -4.18 5.80 -19.99
N GLY A 38 -3.18 6.40 -20.64
CA GLY A 38 -2.57 7.65 -20.22
C GLY A 38 -1.33 7.48 -19.32
N GLY A 39 -0.90 6.23 -19.02
CA GLY A 39 0.33 5.93 -18.31
C GLY A 39 0.40 6.45 -16.88
N TRP A 40 1.62 6.70 -16.40
CA TRP A 40 1.87 7.19 -15.04
C TRP A 40 1.19 8.53 -14.70
N PRO A 41 1.08 9.55 -15.60
CA PRO A 41 0.32 10.75 -15.34
C PRO A 41 -1.16 10.51 -14.99
N ALA A 42 -1.79 9.52 -15.62
CA ALA A 42 -3.18 9.17 -15.33
C ALA A 42 -3.32 8.47 -13.96
N VAL A 43 -2.34 7.66 -13.57
CA VAL A 43 -2.27 7.06 -12.23
C VAL A 43 -2.18 8.14 -11.16
N VAL A 44 -1.29 9.12 -11.34
CA VAL A 44 -1.16 10.27 -10.41
C VAL A 44 -2.46 11.07 -10.35
N GLY A 45 -3.14 11.26 -11.48
CA GLY A 45 -4.48 11.87 -11.52
C GLY A 45 -5.50 11.09 -10.68
N GLY A 46 -5.51 9.76 -10.79
CA GLY A 46 -6.34 8.88 -9.97
C GLY A 46 -6.06 9.02 -8.47
N PHE A 47 -4.79 9.14 -8.07
CA PHE A 47 -4.42 9.39 -6.66
C PHE A 47 -4.96 10.73 -6.15
N LEU A 48 -4.86 11.79 -6.95
CA LEU A 48 -5.39 13.10 -6.56
C LEU A 48 -6.91 13.07 -6.42
N VAL A 49 -7.64 12.38 -7.29
CA VAL A 49 -9.08 12.21 -7.16
C VAL A 49 -9.42 11.41 -5.90
N SER A 50 -8.70 10.32 -5.62
CA SER A 50 -8.89 9.54 -4.39
C SER A 50 -8.63 10.39 -3.14
N ALA A 51 -7.56 11.18 -3.13
CA ALA A 51 -7.26 12.11 -2.04
C ALA A 51 -8.36 13.17 -1.87
N ALA A 52 -8.87 13.73 -2.98
CA ALA A 52 -9.97 14.68 -2.94
C ALA A 52 -11.26 14.06 -2.38
N LEU A 53 -11.56 12.80 -2.72
CA LEU A 53 -12.70 12.08 -2.15
C LEU A 53 -12.53 11.85 -0.64
N ILE A 54 -11.34 11.48 -0.18
CA ILE A 54 -11.04 11.36 1.26
C ILE A 54 -11.22 12.71 1.96
N LEU A 55 -10.70 13.78 1.37
CA LEU A 55 -10.87 15.14 1.87
C LEU A 55 -12.35 15.54 1.94
N CYS A 56 -13.14 15.20 0.93
CA CYS A 56 -14.59 15.42 0.95
C CYS A 56 -15.26 14.71 2.13
N THR A 57 -14.84 13.49 2.49
CA THR A 57 -15.39 12.79 3.66
C THR A 57 -15.01 13.46 4.99
N ALA A 58 -13.88 14.16 5.04
CA ALA A 58 -13.48 14.95 6.18
C ALA A 58 -14.33 16.23 6.34
N LEU A 59 -14.62 16.88 5.21
CA LEU A 59 -15.39 18.13 5.19
C LEU A 59 -16.90 17.90 5.38
N PHE A 60 -17.42 16.78 4.82
CA PHE A 60 -18.84 16.43 4.87
C PHE A 60 -19.08 15.19 5.73
N PRO A 61 -19.37 15.35 7.05
CA PRO A 61 -19.58 14.23 7.97
C PRO A 61 -20.63 13.20 7.52
N PRO A 62 -21.73 13.58 6.81
CA PRO A 62 -22.69 12.60 6.31
C PRO A 62 -22.09 11.59 5.33
N LEU A 63 -21.11 12.03 4.53
CA LEU A 63 -20.42 11.16 3.57
C LEU A 63 -19.55 10.11 4.29
N GLY A 64 -18.82 10.53 5.32
CA GLY A 64 -18.07 9.63 6.18
C GLY A 64 -18.97 8.62 6.90
N ALA A 65 -20.14 9.05 7.38
CA ALA A 65 -21.12 8.18 8.01
C ALA A 65 -21.72 7.16 7.01
N LEU A 66 -21.91 7.54 5.74
CA LEU A 66 -22.36 6.64 4.68
C LEU A 66 -21.32 5.54 4.41
N ILE A 67 -20.05 5.90 4.32
CA ILE A 67 -18.96 4.96 4.11
C ILE A 67 -18.84 4.00 5.31
N ALA A 68 -18.96 4.52 6.53
CA ALA A 68 -18.93 3.70 7.75
C ALA A 68 -20.11 2.69 7.84
N ARG A 69 -21.14 2.82 7.01
CA ARG A 69 -22.24 1.84 6.88
C ARG A 69 -21.93 0.68 5.94
N ILE A 70 -20.82 0.76 5.19
CA ILE A 70 -20.40 -0.37 4.34
C ILE A 70 -20.13 -1.57 5.24
N PRO A 71 -20.82 -2.71 5.01
CA PRO A 71 -20.58 -3.90 5.80
C PRO A 71 -19.11 -4.34 5.72
N PRO A 72 -18.48 -4.70 6.86
CA PRO A 72 -17.08 -5.13 6.88
C PRO A 72 -16.78 -6.29 5.93
N SER A 73 -17.77 -7.17 5.71
CA SER A 73 -17.65 -8.29 4.77
C SER A 73 -17.43 -7.85 3.33
N ILE A 74 -18.08 -6.78 2.89
CA ILE A 74 -17.90 -6.22 1.54
C ILE A 74 -16.50 -5.61 1.42
N ALA A 75 -16.08 -4.83 2.41
CA ALA A 75 -14.74 -4.23 2.43
C ALA A 75 -13.63 -5.29 2.44
N GLN A 76 -13.81 -6.35 3.22
CA GLN A 76 -12.87 -7.48 3.27
C GLN A 76 -12.84 -8.27 1.95
N ALA A 77 -13.99 -8.48 1.32
CA ALA A 77 -14.06 -9.13 0.01
C ALA A 77 -13.35 -8.32 -1.08
N MET A 78 -13.54 -7.00 -1.10
CA MET A 78 -12.81 -6.11 -2.01
C MET A 78 -11.29 -6.17 -1.74
N LEU A 79 -10.88 -6.12 -0.47
CA LEU A 79 -9.47 -6.23 -0.09
C LEU A 79 -8.89 -7.58 -0.52
N ALA A 80 -9.60 -8.69 -0.29
CA ALA A 80 -9.19 -10.02 -0.70
C ALA A 80 -9.03 -10.12 -2.22
N GLY A 81 -9.97 -9.55 -2.99
CA GLY A 81 -9.89 -9.51 -4.46
C GLY A 81 -8.67 -8.74 -4.96
N VAL A 82 -8.36 -7.60 -4.34
CA VAL A 82 -7.19 -6.77 -4.69
C VAL A 82 -5.88 -7.45 -4.30
N LEU A 83 -5.83 -8.17 -3.17
CA LEU A 83 -4.62 -8.84 -2.69
C LEU A 83 -4.38 -10.20 -3.37
N LEU A 84 -5.41 -10.82 -3.95
CA LEU A 84 -5.30 -12.14 -4.56
C LEU A 84 -4.17 -12.24 -5.60
N PRO A 85 -4.02 -11.33 -6.56
CA PRO A 85 -2.90 -11.36 -7.51
C PRO A 85 -1.54 -11.33 -6.84
N LEU A 86 -1.36 -10.54 -5.76
CA LEU A 86 -0.11 -10.51 -5.00
C LEU A 86 0.16 -11.82 -4.26
N CYS A 87 -0.89 -12.46 -3.74
CA CYS A 87 -0.74 -13.76 -3.08
C CYS A 87 -0.38 -14.88 -4.08
N VAL A 88 -0.85 -14.77 -5.33
CA VAL A 88 -0.55 -15.74 -6.40
C VAL A 88 0.80 -15.47 -7.05
N ALA A 89 1.27 -14.22 -7.08
CA ALA A 89 2.52 -13.82 -7.72
C ALA A 89 3.74 -14.68 -7.35
N PRO A 90 3.99 -15.07 -6.08
CA PRO A 90 5.11 -15.92 -5.72
C PRO A 90 5.04 -17.31 -6.37
N PHE A 91 3.84 -17.86 -6.55
CA PHE A 91 3.65 -19.18 -7.19
C PHE A 91 3.86 -19.11 -8.70
N VAL A 92 3.39 -18.02 -9.33
CA VAL A 92 3.67 -17.74 -10.74
C VAL A 92 5.18 -17.53 -10.95
N GLY A 93 5.81 -16.75 -10.08
CA GLY A 93 7.25 -16.52 -10.09
C GLY A 93 8.05 -17.82 -9.92
N LEU A 94 7.57 -18.74 -9.07
CA LEU A 94 8.22 -20.04 -8.88
C LEU A 94 8.24 -20.90 -10.15
N VAL A 95 7.23 -20.77 -11.00
CA VAL A 95 7.18 -21.48 -12.30
C VAL A 95 8.12 -20.81 -13.33
N GLY A 96 8.19 -19.46 -13.31
CA GLY A 96 9.02 -18.70 -14.25
C GLY A 96 10.51 -18.68 -13.90
N ASP A 97 10.83 -18.50 -12.63
CA ASP A 97 12.18 -18.45 -12.08
C ASP A 97 12.25 -19.19 -10.74
N PRO A 98 12.39 -20.52 -10.76
CA PRO A 98 12.45 -21.31 -9.54
C PRO A 98 13.68 -20.99 -8.68
N TRP A 99 14.81 -20.65 -9.28
CA TRP A 99 16.05 -20.38 -8.56
C TRP A 99 16.04 -19.04 -7.80
N GLY A 100 15.35 -18.04 -8.35
CA GLY A 100 15.16 -16.76 -7.69
C GLY A 100 14.11 -16.82 -6.60
N VAL A 101 13.01 -17.53 -6.80
CA VAL A 101 11.84 -17.48 -5.91
C VAL A 101 11.85 -18.58 -4.85
N ALA A 102 12.25 -19.82 -5.18
CA ALA A 102 12.19 -20.94 -4.23
C ALA A 102 12.99 -20.71 -2.94
N PRO A 103 14.23 -20.19 -2.96
CA PRO A 103 14.99 -19.97 -1.72
C PRO A 103 14.26 -19.03 -0.76
N VAL A 104 13.64 -17.96 -1.28
CA VAL A 104 12.90 -16.98 -0.48
C VAL A 104 11.66 -17.61 0.16
N LEU A 105 10.90 -18.40 -0.63
CA LEU A 105 9.72 -19.10 -0.14
C LEU A 105 10.07 -20.16 0.90
N ILE A 106 11.14 -20.93 0.69
CA ILE A 106 11.60 -21.96 1.65
C ILE A 106 12.01 -21.30 2.96
N VAL A 107 12.82 -20.23 2.91
CA VAL A 107 13.23 -19.49 4.11
C VAL A 107 12.00 -18.95 4.84
N TRP A 108 11.03 -18.37 4.12
CA TRP A 108 9.81 -17.88 4.73
C TRP A 108 8.98 -19.01 5.39
N LEU A 109 8.79 -20.13 4.71
CA LEU A 109 8.04 -21.29 5.24
C LEU A 109 8.71 -21.88 6.48
N VAL A 110 10.01 -22.09 6.43
CA VAL A 110 10.77 -22.64 7.56
C VAL A 110 10.77 -21.65 8.73
N ALA A 111 11.06 -20.39 8.48
CA ALA A 111 11.07 -19.36 9.49
C ALA A 111 9.68 -19.13 10.10
N SER A 112 8.60 -19.21 9.34
CA SER A 112 7.23 -19.08 9.84
C SER A 112 6.84 -20.21 10.83
N ARG A 113 7.48 -21.37 10.71
CA ARG A 113 7.30 -22.50 11.64
C ARG A 113 8.20 -22.44 12.86
N LEU A 114 9.47 -22.09 12.68
CA LEU A 114 10.49 -22.13 13.74
C LEU A 114 10.60 -20.80 14.49
N LEU A 115 10.50 -19.68 13.79
CA LEU A 115 10.73 -18.33 14.31
C LEU A 115 9.68 -17.35 13.74
N PRO A 116 8.40 -17.46 14.12
CA PRO A 116 7.31 -16.69 13.48
C PRO A 116 7.54 -15.17 13.47
N ARG A 117 8.18 -14.63 14.52
CA ARG A 117 8.50 -13.20 14.65
C ARG A 117 9.54 -12.73 13.64
N TRP A 118 10.41 -13.65 13.17
CA TRP A 118 11.53 -13.37 12.28
C TRP A 118 11.28 -13.83 10.85
N ALA A 119 10.12 -14.45 10.57
CA ALA A 119 9.81 -15.02 9.26
C ALA A 119 9.90 -13.99 8.12
N VAL A 120 9.30 -12.82 8.30
CA VAL A 120 9.33 -11.76 7.28
C VAL A 120 10.73 -11.12 7.15
N PRO A 121 11.42 -10.73 8.24
CA PRO A 121 12.79 -10.24 8.14
C PRO A 121 13.76 -11.22 7.48
N LEU A 122 13.68 -12.51 7.83
CA LEU A 122 14.54 -13.53 7.24
C LEU A 122 14.25 -13.76 5.75
N ALA A 123 12.99 -13.79 5.37
CA ALA A 123 12.61 -13.87 3.95
C ALA A 123 13.11 -12.65 3.16
N PHE A 124 13.06 -11.47 3.76
CA PHE A 124 13.58 -10.25 3.15
C PHE A 124 15.11 -10.32 2.96
N VAL A 125 15.85 -10.79 3.96
CA VAL A 125 17.30 -11.02 3.84
C VAL A 125 17.60 -12.04 2.75
N ALA A 126 16.83 -13.15 2.71
CA ALA A 126 16.97 -14.15 1.65
C ALA A 126 16.75 -13.54 0.25
N ALA A 127 15.74 -12.69 0.10
CA ALA A 127 15.49 -12.01 -1.17
C ALA A 127 16.67 -11.09 -1.57
N ILE A 128 17.23 -10.33 -0.62
CA ILE A 128 18.42 -9.50 -0.88
C ILE A 128 19.59 -10.37 -1.35
N VAL A 129 19.84 -11.50 -0.67
CA VAL A 129 20.93 -12.41 -1.03
C VAL A 129 20.72 -12.98 -2.45
N VAL A 130 19.51 -13.42 -2.76
CA VAL A 130 19.18 -13.92 -4.12
C VAL A 130 19.44 -12.86 -5.17
N VAL A 131 18.95 -11.64 -4.97
CA VAL A 131 19.17 -10.51 -5.89
C VAL A 131 20.67 -10.21 -6.03
N ALA A 132 21.41 -10.17 -4.93
CA ALA A 132 22.86 -9.91 -4.96
C ALA A 132 23.63 -11.01 -5.73
N VAL A 133 23.26 -12.27 -5.54
CA VAL A 133 23.85 -13.39 -6.29
C VAL A 133 23.54 -13.29 -7.77
N GLU A 134 22.30 -12.93 -8.12
CA GLU A 134 21.89 -12.80 -9.51
C GLU A 134 22.58 -11.63 -10.21
N LEU A 135 22.72 -10.48 -9.55
CA LEU A 135 23.49 -9.34 -10.02
C LEU A 135 24.96 -9.71 -10.24
N ALA A 136 25.56 -10.47 -9.31
CA ALA A 136 26.94 -10.93 -9.45
C ALA A 136 27.13 -11.93 -10.60
N ARG A 137 26.11 -12.74 -10.91
CA ARG A 137 26.13 -13.69 -12.02
C ARG A 137 25.94 -13.02 -13.38
N THR A 138 25.03 -12.04 -13.45
CA THR A 138 24.69 -11.36 -14.70
C THR A 138 25.69 -10.28 -15.09
N GLY A 139 26.61 -9.90 -14.18
CA GLY A 139 27.59 -8.85 -14.42
C GLY A 139 26.97 -7.47 -14.71
N VAL A 140 25.70 -7.29 -14.31
CA VAL A 140 25.06 -6.00 -14.40
C VAL A 140 25.68 -5.09 -13.35
N ASP A 141 26.50 -4.14 -13.79
CA ASP A 141 26.97 -3.06 -12.93
C ASP A 141 25.75 -2.27 -12.43
N ALA A 142 25.37 -2.53 -11.17
CA ALA A 142 24.38 -1.71 -10.51
C ALA A 142 25.00 -0.31 -10.36
N ASP A 143 24.74 0.57 -11.32
CA ASP A 143 25.15 1.96 -11.20
C ASP A 143 24.49 2.54 -9.92
N ALA A 144 25.33 2.77 -8.93
CA ALA A 144 24.89 3.31 -7.64
C ALA A 144 24.12 4.63 -7.80
N ALA A 145 24.39 5.37 -8.89
CA ALA A 145 23.64 6.58 -9.21
C ALA A 145 22.20 6.29 -9.63
N SER A 146 21.89 5.10 -10.14
CA SER A 146 20.51 4.69 -10.48
C SER A 146 19.68 4.32 -9.25
N LEU A 147 20.32 4.02 -8.12
CA LEU A 147 19.65 3.69 -6.85
C LEU A 147 19.23 4.94 -6.07
N LEU A 148 19.72 6.11 -6.45
CA LEU A 148 19.31 7.35 -5.80
C LEU A 148 17.92 7.77 -6.29
N PRO A 149 16.99 8.07 -5.37
CA PRO A 149 15.67 8.54 -5.75
C PRO A 149 15.78 9.88 -6.48
N ARG A 150 15.27 9.93 -7.70
CA ARG A 150 15.15 11.16 -8.48
C ARG A 150 13.79 11.78 -8.21
N LEU A 151 13.76 13.08 -7.97
CA LEU A 151 12.52 13.84 -7.86
C LEU A 151 12.04 14.14 -9.29
N GLU A 152 11.04 13.39 -9.73
CA GLU A 152 10.37 13.63 -11.00
C GLU A 152 9.00 14.25 -10.72
N PHE A 153 8.76 15.43 -11.29
CA PHE A 153 7.46 16.06 -11.22
C PHE A 153 6.61 15.58 -12.41
N THR A 154 5.57 14.82 -12.11
CA THR A 154 4.62 14.32 -13.11
C THR A 154 3.36 15.19 -13.11
N VAL A 155 3.06 15.81 -14.25
CA VAL A 155 1.80 16.55 -14.41
C VAL A 155 0.63 15.55 -14.45
N PRO A 156 -0.32 15.63 -13.51
CA PRO A 156 -1.43 14.68 -13.47
C PRO A 156 -2.38 14.87 -14.66
N THR A 157 -2.82 13.77 -15.23
CA THR A 157 -3.89 13.75 -16.24
C THR A 157 -5.08 12.98 -15.71
N LEU A 158 -6.29 13.41 -16.04
CA LEU A 158 -7.51 12.75 -15.64
C LEU A 158 -8.10 11.99 -16.83
N THR A 159 -8.23 10.68 -16.68
CA THR A 159 -8.94 9.82 -17.63
C THR A 159 -10.09 9.12 -16.92
N VAL A 160 -11.13 8.74 -17.65
CA VAL A 160 -12.26 7.97 -17.09
C VAL A 160 -11.72 6.65 -16.50
N GLY A 161 -10.76 6.02 -17.18
CA GLY A 161 -10.09 4.81 -16.70
C GLY A 161 -9.37 5.01 -15.37
N SER A 162 -8.66 6.13 -15.17
CA SER A 162 -7.97 6.41 -13.90
C SER A 162 -8.95 6.71 -12.76
N VAL A 163 -10.08 7.34 -13.04
CA VAL A 163 -11.08 7.64 -12.00
C VAL A 163 -11.83 6.38 -11.59
N VAL A 164 -12.34 5.62 -12.55
CA VAL A 164 -13.15 4.42 -12.27
C VAL A 164 -12.27 3.23 -11.87
N GLY A 165 -11.14 3.03 -12.54
CA GLY A 165 -10.27 1.87 -12.32
C GLY A 165 -9.29 2.03 -11.15
N ILE A 166 -8.93 3.26 -10.77
CA ILE A 166 -7.97 3.52 -9.70
C ILE A 166 -8.60 4.31 -8.56
N ALA A 167 -9.11 5.52 -8.83
CA ALA A 167 -9.48 6.45 -7.76
C ALA A 167 -10.62 5.92 -6.88
N LEU A 168 -11.70 5.42 -7.47
CA LEU A 168 -12.84 4.91 -6.72
C LEU A 168 -12.51 3.63 -5.92
N PRO A 169 -11.91 2.58 -6.51
CA PRO A 169 -11.51 1.40 -5.76
C PRO A 169 -10.51 1.73 -4.66
N LEU A 170 -9.50 2.56 -4.94
CA LEU A 170 -8.51 2.99 -3.96
C LEU A 170 -9.15 3.72 -2.78
N PHE A 171 -10.05 4.65 -3.07
CA PHE A 171 -10.79 5.39 -2.05
C PHE A 171 -11.60 4.45 -1.14
N VAL A 172 -12.43 3.57 -1.72
CA VAL A 172 -13.27 2.65 -0.95
C VAL A 172 -12.43 1.70 -0.11
N VAL A 173 -11.41 1.08 -0.72
CA VAL A 173 -10.55 0.12 -0.02
C VAL A 173 -9.75 0.82 1.08
N THR A 174 -9.18 1.98 0.84
CA THR A 174 -8.41 2.73 1.85
C THR A 174 -9.31 3.18 3.01
N MET A 175 -10.49 3.70 2.72
CA MET A 175 -11.44 4.10 3.76
C MET A 175 -11.90 2.91 4.61
N ALA A 176 -12.29 1.81 3.97
CA ALA A 176 -12.87 0.67 4.66
C ALA A 176 -11.82 -0.21 5.38
N SER A 177 -10.60 -0.33 4.84
CA SER A 177 -9.56 -1.21 5.41
C SER A 177 -8.55 -0.52 6.30
N GLN A 178 -8.40 0.79 6.22
CA GLN A 178 -7.39 1.54 6.97
C GLN A 178 -8.00 2.65 7.83
N ASN A 179 -8.70 3.60 7.22
CA ASN A 179 -9.15 4.79 7.94
C ASN A 179 -10.22 4.48 9.01
N VAL A 180 -11.28 3.78 8.64
CA VAL A 180 -12.35 3.42 9.58
C VAL A 180 -11.84 2.48 10.69
N PRO A 181 -11.12 1.38 10.39
CA PRO A 181 -10.52 0.54 11.41
C PRO A 181 -9.47 1.28 12.26
N GLY A 182 -8.67 2.16 11.67
CA GLY A 182 -7.70 2.99 12.41
C GLY A 182 -8.36 3.85 13.48
N VAL A 183 -9.45 4.52 13.14
CA VAL A 183 -10.25 5.28 14.12
C VAL A 183 -10.85 4.37 15.20
N ALA A 184 -11.32 3.17 14.83
CA ALA A 184 -11.86 2.20 15.79
C ALA A 184 -10.80 1.73 16.80
N VAL A 185 -9.60 1.41 16.31
CA VAL A 185 -8.46 1.02 17.17
C VAL A 185 -8.08 2.14 18.11
N MET A 186 -7.96 3.37 17.62
CA MET A 186 -7.64 4.51 18.49
C MET A 186 -8.70 4.73 19.57
N ARG A 187 -9.97 4.57 19.24
CA ARG A 187 -11.07 4.64 20.23
C ARG A 187 -10.97 3.52 21.27
N SER A 188 -10.61 2.31 20.89
CA SER A 188 -10.42 1.20 21.84
C SER A 188 -9.25 1.43 22.80
N LEU A 189 -8.27 2.26 22.42
CA LEU A 189 -7.18 2.71 23.26
C LEU A 189 -7.51 3.95 24.11
N GLY A 190 -8.77 4.41 24.11
CA GLY A 190 -9.24 5.54 24.91
C GLY A 190 -9.02 6.92 24.27
N TYR A 191 -8.57 6.99 23.01
CA TYR A 191 -8.41 8.26 22.31
C TYR A 191 -9.70 8.69 21.62
N THR A 192 -10.13 9.91 21.85
CA THR A 192 -11.23 10.55 21.11
C THR A 192 -10.65 11.31 19.92
N ILE A 193 -10.62 10.67 18.76
CA ILE A 193 -10.15 11.33 17.54
C ILE A 193 -11.33 12.07 16.93
N PRO A 194 -11.26 13.38 16.75
CA PRO A 194 -12.24 14.09 15.94
C PRO A 194 -12.09 13.66 14.49
N TRP A 195 -13.20 13.27 13.85
CA TRP A 195 -13.21 12.70 12.50
C TRP A 195 -12.48 13.56 11.47
N ARG A 196 -12.73 14.88 11.49
CA ARG A 196 -12.13 15.81 10.55
C ARG A 196 -10.59 15.80 10.56
N PRO A 197 -9.89 16.01 11.70
CA PRO A 197 -8.43 15.95 11.73
C PRO A 197 -7.83 14.57 11.45
N ALA A 198 -8.60 13.50 11.62
CA ALA A 198 -8.10 12.14 11.35
C ALA A 198 -8.07 11.83 9.84
N MET A 199 -8.85 12.55 9.03
CA MET A 199 -8.96 12.34 7.59
C MET A 199 -8.24 13.42 6.76
N LEU A 200 -7.81 14.51 7.39
CA LEU A 200 -7.00 15.57 6.78
C LEU A 200 -5.52 15.26 6.84
#